data_560a19327b15f83199834efc01e68447
#
_entry.id   560a19327b15f83199834efc01e68447
#
_cell.length_a   1.000
_cell.length_b   1.000
_cell.length_c   1.000
_cell.angle_alpha   90.00
_cell.angle_beta   90.00
_cell.angle_gamma   90.00
#
_symmetry.space_group_name_H-M   'P 1'
#
loop_
_entity.id
_entity.type
_entity.pdbx_description
1 polymer ?
#
loop_
_entity_poly.entity_id
_entity_poly.type
_entity_poly.pdbx_seq_one_letter_code
_entity_poly.pdbx_strand_id
1 'polypeptide(L)'
;LSICQAVKANRGKVIVQVDRLVDTPSRPRNAIIPGCLVDAIVVAEPEKRNEAYTALTGSFEIPYKDWYTWSEKIENVSTKPKKNSVTGNIIGKRAAQELRVDDIVNIGIGIPEMVSRYARKSGMLDMVTLTVESGGIGGFPVSGEAFGAMIGAASVYDMANQFDLYDNGGLDICFMGALEVDKYGNINAHRGPGAFAGIGGFANITAKTPTVVFCMTFDAKGLEVTQKKGVVTIQKEGEIAKFVEKVNSVSFSAKR
;
A
#
# COMPACT_ATOMS: atom_id res chain seq x y z
N LEU A 1 17.71 -7.60 -1.00
CA LEU A 1 19.14 -7.69 -1.35
C LEU A 1 19.88 -6.39 -1.01
N SER A 2 19.43 -5.22 -1.50
CA SER A 2 20.11 -3.92 -1.31
C SER A 2 20.36 -3.56 0.16
N ILE A 3 19.43 -3.83 1.06
CA ILE A 3 19.58 -3.61 2.51
C ILE A 3 20.72 -4.48 3.06
N CYS A 4 20.77 -5.77 2.69
CA CYS A 4 21.83 -6.68 3.13
C CYS A 4 23.21 -6.21 2.66
N GLN A 5 23.31 -5.76 1.41
CA GLN A 5 24.53 -5.19 0.85
C GLN A 5 24.98 -3.94 1.61
N ALA A 6 24.06 -3.00 1.87
CA ALA A 6 24.36 -1.79 2.62
C ALA A 6 24.80 -2.09 4.07
N VAL A 7 24.14 -3.03 4.74
CA VAL A 7 24.50 -3.48 6.09
C VAL A 7 25.92 -4.07 6.09
N LYS A 8 26.23 -4.96 5.14
CA LYS A 8 27.56 -5.57 5.04
C LYS A 8 28.65 -4.55 4.69
N ALA A 9 28.37 -3.60 3.79
CA ALA A 9 29.29 -2.51 3.46
C ALA A 9 29.64 -1.66 4.70
N ASN A 10 28.72 -1.51 5.63
CA ASN A 10 28.90 -0.81 6.90
C ASN A 10 29.36 -1.75 8.05
N ARG A 11 29.86 -2.94 7.75
CA ARG A 11 30.33 -3.95 8.71
C ARG A 11 29.27 -4.39 9.72
N GLY A 12 28.00 -4.25 9.37
CA GLY A 12 26.87 -4.70 10.17
C GLY A 12 26.60 -6.20 10.05
N LYS A 13 25.59 -6.67 10.77
CA LYS A 13 25.16 -8.07 10.80
C LYS A 13 23.82 -8.22 10.09
N VAL A 14 23.72 -9.26 9.26
CA VAL A 14 22.51 -9.65 8.56
C VAL A 14 21.96 -10.93 9.19
N ILE A 15 20.80 -10.85 9.79
CA ILE A 15 20.08 -11.98 10.39
C ILE A 15 18.82 -12.20 9.55
N VAL A 16 18.61 -13.42 9.08
CA VAL A 16 17.47 -13.78 8.25
C VAL A 16 16.55 -14.72 9.02
N GLN A 17 15.27 -14.37 9.11
CA GLN A 17 14.25 -15.24 9.65
C GLN A 17 13.63 -16.04 8.49
N VAL A 18 13.48 -17.35 8.67
CA VAL A 18 12.91 -18.28 7.69
C VAL A 18 11.88 -19.20 8.34
N ASP A 19 10.95 -19.69 7.55
CA ASP A 19 9.97 -20.68 8.05
C ASP A 19 10.57 -22.07 8.23
N ARG A 20 11.52 -22.44 7.38
CA ARG A 20 12.20 -23.73 7.42
C ARG A 20 13.58 -23.68 6.75
N LEU A 21 14.45 -24.57 7.14
CA LEU A 21 15.69 -24.87 6.41
C LEU A 21 15.41 -25.94 5.35
N VAL A 22 16.12 -25.82 4.23
CA VAL A 22 16.14 -26.81 3.16
C VAL A 22 17.58 -27.14 2.80
N ASP A 23 17.86 -28.40 2.45
CA ASP A 23 19.22 -28.85 2.15
C ASP A 23 19.75 -28.26 0.84
N THR A 24 18.86 -28.07 -0.13
CA THR A 24 19.23 -27.57 -1.44
C THR A 24 18.15 -26.62 -1.97
N PRO A 25 18.51 -25.42 -2.45
CA PRO A 25 17.54 -24.52 -3.07
C PRO A 25 17.02 -25.17 -4.37
N SER A 26 15.72 -25.14 -4.56
CA SER A 26 15.07 -25.73 -5.73
C SER A 26 15.52 -25.13 -7.07
N ARG A 27 15.90 -23.86 -7.07
CA ARG A 27 16.47 -23.13 -8.22
C ARG A 27 17.39 -22.01 -7.70
N PRO A 28 18.60 -21.83 -8.28
CA PRO A 28 19.53 -20.75 -7.88
C PRO A 28 18.92 -19.34 -7.95
N ARG A 29 18.03 -19.09 -8.90
CA ARG A 29 17.34 -17.78 -9.05
C ARG A 29 16.35 -17.48 -7.93
N ASN A 30 15.92 -18.47 -7.15
CA ASN A 30 15.04 -18.28 -6.00
C ASN A 30 15.83 -17.86 -4.74
N ALA A 31 17.15 -17.97 -4.75
CA ALA A 31 18.03 -17.50 -3.69
C ALA A 31 18.30 -15.99 -3.87
N ILE A 32 17.35 -15.16 -3.44
CA ILE A 32 17.43 -13.70 -3.60
C ILE A 32 18.58 -13.10 -2.78
N ILE A 33 18.83 -13.63 -1.58
CA ILE A 33 19.93 -13.19 -0.72
C ILE A 33 21.03 -14.24 -0.74
N PRO A 34 22.19 -13.94 -1.34
CA PRO A 34 23.34 -14.86 -1.32
C PRO A 34 23.80 -15.15 0.09
N GLY A 35 24.16 -16.40 0.39
CA GLY A 35 24.60 -16.81 1.73
C GLY A 35 25.80 -16.03 2.26
N CYS A 36 26.69 -15.54 1.38
CA CYS A 36 27.84 -14.70 1.79
C CYS A 36 27.43 -13.35 2.43
N LEU A 37 26.20 -12.92 2.27
CA LEU A 37 25.66 -11.71 2.90
C LEU A 37 24.95 -12.01 4.23
N VAL A 38 24.74 -13.27 4.60
CA VAL A 38 23.99 -13.69 5.78
C VAL A 38 24.93 -14.12 6.89
N ASP A 39 24.79 -13.55 8.08
CA ASP A 39 25.59 -13.90 9.27
C ASP A 39 24.87 -14.95 10.13
N ALA A 40 23.55 -14.94 10.18
CA ALA A 40 22.77 -15.89 10.96
C ALA A 40 21.38 -16.13 10.35
N ILE A 41 20.86 -17.34 10.56
CA ILE A 41 19.50 -17.73 10.17
C ILE A 41 18.72 -18.12 11.42
N VAL A 42 17.52 -17.60 11.56
CA VAL A 42 16.57 -17.95 12.62
C VAL A 42 15.39 -18.66 12.00
N VAL A 43 15.08 -19.86 12.45
CA VAL A 43 13.85 -20.54 12.06
C VAL A 43 12.72 -20.06 12.95
N ALA A 44 11.67 -19.53 12.34
CA ALA A 44 10.50 -19.02 13.08
C ALA A 44 9.75 -20.16 13.79
N GLU A 45 9.42 -19.93 15.06
CA GLU A 45 8.52 -20.82 15.81
C GLU A 45 7.13 -20.77 15.18
N PRO A 46 6.45 -21.92 14.97
CA PRO A 46 5.16 -21.96 14.29
C PRO A 46 4.11 -20.99 14.90
N GLU A 47 4.09 -20.89 16.23
CA GLU A 47 3.14 -20.07 16.99
C GLU A 47 3.40 -18.55 16.83
N LYS A 48 4.59 -18.17 16.40
CA LYS A 48 5.01 -16.78 16.21
C LYS A 48 5.04 -16.36 14.74
N ARG A 49 4.63 -17.23 13.85
CA ARG A 49 4.50 -16.89 12.43
C ARG A 49 3.34 -15.94 12.24
N ASN A 50 3.54 -14.95 11.40
CA ASN A 50 2.42 -14.12 10.97
C ASN A 50 1.59 -14.95 9.98
N GLU A 51 0.46 -15.52 10.44
CA GLU A 51 -0.40 -16.39 9.64
C GLU A 51 -0.92 -15.70 8.37
N ALA A 52 -1.20 -14.40 8.44
CA ALA A 52 -1.63 -13.63 7.27
C ALA A 52 -0.53 -13.58 6.21
N TYR A 53 0.72 -13.38 6.61
CA TYR A 53 1.87 -13.35 5.71
C TYR A 53 2.16 -14.74 5.13
N THR A 54 2.07 -15.78 5.95
CA THR A 54 2.31 -17.17 5.54
C THR A 54 1.21 -17.68 4.59
N ALA A 55 -0.04 -17.33 4.86
CA ALA A 55 -1.17 -17.64 3.97
C ALA A 55 -1.07 -16.94 2.62
N LEU A 56 -0.45 -15.73 2.58
CA LEU A 56 -0.34 -14.91 1.37
C LEU A 56 0.95 -15.15 0.59
N THR A 57 2.01 -15.70 1.20
CA THR A 57 3.25 -16.03 0.47
C THR A 57 3.02 -17.07 -0.63
N GLY A 58 2.09 -18.01 -0.44
CA GLY A 58 1.63 -18.90 -1.50
C GLY A 58 0.79 -18.20 -2.58
N SER A 59 0.26 -17.01 -2.32
CA SER A 59 -0.61 -16.28 -3.26
C SER A 59 0.13 -15.71 -4.47
N PHE A 60 1.42 -15.45 -4.35
CA PHE A 60 2.25 -15.04 -5.51
C PHE A 60 2.40 -16.16 -6.56
N GLU A 61 2.16 -17.41 -6.18
CA GLU A 61 2.21 -18.57 -7.07
C GLU A 61 0.85 -18.90 -7.69
N ILE A 62 -0.23 -18.18 -7.29
CA ILE A 62 -1.56 -18.42 -7.84
C ILE A 62 -1.61 -17.89 -9.27
N PRO A 63 -1.95 -18.72 -10.25
CA PRO A 63 -2.12 -18.28 -11.62
C PRO A 63 -3.12 -17.13 -11.71
N TYR A 64 -2.82 -16.13 -12.51
CA TYR A 64 -3.66 -14.94 -12.71
C TYR A 64 -5.14 -15.28 -12.98
N LYS A 65 -5.40 -16.36 -13.73
CA LYS A 65 -6.75 -16.83 -14.05
C LYS A 65 -7.57 -17.30 -12.83
N ASP A 66 -6.90 -17.69 -11.73
CA ASP A 66 -7.54 -18.24 -10.54
C ASP A 66 -7.70 -17.19 -9.41
N TRP A 67 -7.17 -15.99 -9.62
CA TRP A 67 -7.14 -14.95 -8.60
C TRP A 67 -8.53 -14.43 -8.19
N TYR A 68 -9.51 -14.46 -9.08
CA TYR A 68 -10.90 -14.08 -8.78
C TYR A 68 -11.49 -14.94 -7.66
N THR A 69 -11.28 -16.24 -7.73
CA THR A 69 -11.76 -17.20 -6.71
C THR A 69 -11.05 -17.01 -5.37
N TRP A 70 -9.77 -16.63 -5.42
CA TRP A 70 -8.97 -16.36 -4.23
C TRP A 70 -9.27 -14.98 -3.63
N SER A 71 -9.52 -13.97 -4.43
CA SER A 71 -9.85 -12.65 -3.94
C SER A 71 -11.14 -12.64 -3.12
N GLU A 72 -12.13 -13.46 -3.45
CA GLU A 72 -13.33 -13.64 -2.63
C GLU A 72 -13.02 -14.30 -1.27
N LYS A 73 -12.11 -15.28 -1.24
CA LYS A 73 -11.67 -15.91 0.00
C LYS A 73 -10.87 -14.96 0.88
N ILE A 74 -10.03 -14.11 0.29
CA ILE A 74 -9.16 -13.18 1.00
C ILE A 74 -9.89 -11.94 1.47
N GLU A 75 -10.91 -11.45 0.77
CA GLU A 75 -11.83 -10.45 1.34
C GLU A 75 -12.41 -10.91 2.69
N ASN A 76 -12.54 -12.21 2.90
CA ASN A 76 -12.99 -12.78 4.18
C ASN A 76 -11.86 -12.98 5.20
N VAL A 77 -10.60 -13.05 4.80
CA VAL A 77 -9.45 -13.33 5.68
C VAL A 77 -8.69 -12.05 6.07
N SER A 78 -8.46 -11.14 5.14
CA SER A 78 -7.62 -9.96 5.39
C SER A 78 -8.38 -8.73 5.87
N THR A 79 -9.68 -8.75 5.74
CA THR A 79 -10.51 -7.62 6.12
C THR A 79 -11.62 -8.06 7.06
N LYS A 80 -11.32 -8.12 8.37
CA LYS A 80 -12.32 -7.51 9.25
C LYS A 80 -12.24 -6.02 8.91
N PRO A 81 -13.11 -5.47 8.04
CA PRO A 81 -13.08 -4.05 7.78
C PRO A 81 -13.28 -3.41 9.15
N LYS A 82 -12.35 -2.58 9.58
CA LYS A 82 -12.69 -1.56 10.57
C LYS A 82 -14.00 -0.99 10.06
N LYS A 83 -15.12 -1.25 10.78
CA LYS A 83 -16.52 -0.96 10.43
C LYS A 83 -16.63 -0.15 9.15
N ASN A 84 -17.30 -0.68 8.10
CA ASN A 84 -17.49 0.00 6.82
C ASN A 84 -17.79 1.48 7.07
N SER A 85 -16.75 2.31 7.10
CA SER A 85 -16.91 3.73 7.37
C SER A 85 -17.67 4.28 6.17
N VAL A 86 -18.84 4.85 6.39
CA VAL A 86 -19.63 5.52 5.35
C VAL A 86 -18.72 6.48 4.58
N THR A 87 -17.90 7.22 5.30
CA THR A 87 -16.94 8.17 4.76
C THR A 87 -15.89 7.51 3.84
N GLY A 88 -15.26 6.43 4.31
CA GLY A 88 -14.28 5.70 3.50
C GLY A 88 -14.88 5.13 2.21
N ASN A 89 -16.11 4.63 2.27
CA ASN A 89 -16.82 4.14 1.10
C ASN A 89 -17.11 5.26 0.08
N ILE A 90 -17.54 6.44 0.53
CA ILE A 90 -17.81 7.59 -0.34
C ILE A 90 -16.51 8.05 -1.01
N ILE A 91 -15.45 8.24 -0.23
CA ILE A 91 -14.14 8.69 -0.73
C ILE A 91 -13.58 7.69 -1.74
N GLY A 92 -13.53 6.40 -1.39
CA GLY A 92 -12.99 5.37 -2.27
C GLY A 92 -13.78 5.22 -3.58
N LYS A 93 -15.12 5.32 -3.51
CA LYS A 93 -15.97 5.29 -4.71
C LYS A 93 -15.71 6.50 -5.60
N ARG A 94 -15.56 7.69 -5.02
CA ARG A 94 -15.27 8.92 -5.79
C ARG A 94 -13.86 8.86 -6.39
N ALA A 95 -12.88 8.45 -5.59
CA ALA A 95 -11.49 8.36 -6.03
C ALA A 95 -11.31 7.34 -7.17
N ALA A 96 -11.99 6.20 -7.12
CA ALA A 96 -11.93 5.19 -8.19
C ALA A 96 -12.42 5.71 -9.57
N GLN A 97 -13.16 6.81 -9.62
CA GLN A 97 -13.60 7.44 -10.87
C GLN A 97 -12.49 8.23 -11.57
N GLU A 98 -11.36 8.45 -10.92
CA GLU A 98 -10.18 9.09 -11.52
C GLU A 98 -9.34 8.11 -12.37
N LEU A 99 -9.57 6.79 -12.21
CA LEU A 99 -8.87 5.75 -12.97
C LEU A 99 -9.25 5.79 -14.44
N ARG A 100 -8.26 5.62 -15.30
CA ARG A 100 -8.40 5.49 -16.75
C ARG A 100 -7.88 4.13 -17.19
N VAL A 101 -8.33 3.69 -18.37
CA VAL A 101 -7.82 2.48 -19.01
C VAL A 101 -6.30 2.61 -19.22
N ASP A 102 -5.58 1.53 -18.99
CA ASP A 102 -4.11 1.40 -19.10
C ASP A 102 -3.29 2.18 -18.06
N ASP A 103 -3.91 2.86 -17.08
CA ASP A 103 -3.17 3.50 -16.00
C ASP A 103 -2.28 2.49 -15.23
N ILE A 104 -1.05 2.88 -14.95
CA ILE A 104 -0.17 2.24 -13.97
C ILE A 104 -0.37 2.96 -12.64
N VAL A 105 -0.81 2.22 -11.63
CA VAL A 105 -1.42 2.76 -10.41
C VAL A 105 -0.70 2.31 -9.15
N ASN A 106 -0.43 3.23 -8.23
CA ASN A 106 -0.10 2.89 -6.85
C ASN A 106 -1.22 3.31 -5.89
N ILE A 107 -1.53 2.45 -4.93
CA ILE A 107 -2.58 2.67 -3.93
C ILE A 107 -1.97 2.60 -2.53
N GLY A 108 -2.01 3.73 -1.82
CA GLY A 108 -1.55 3.84 -0.45
C GLY A 108 -2.46 3.17 0.58
N ILE A 109 -1.96 3.02 1.79
CA ILE A 109 -2.63 2.37 2.92
C ILE A 109 -3.81 3.20 3.45
N GLY A 110 -4.82 2.51 3.99
CA GLY A 110 -5.95 3.11 4.70
C GLY A 110 -7.14 3.45 3.79
N ILE A 111 -7.58 4.69 3.76
CA ILE A 111 -8.72 5.11 2.91
C ILE A 111 -8.45 4.84 1.43
N PRO A 112 -7.25 5.09 0.88
CA PRO A 112 -6.93 4.76 -0.50
C PRO A 112 -7.19 3.31 -0.90
N GLU A 113 -7.01 2.34 0.02
CA GLU A 113 -7.27 0.91 -0.25
C GLU A 113 -8.68 0.65 -0.80
N MET A 114 -9.65 1.52 -0.44
CA MET A 114 -11.01 1.41 -0.94
C MET A 114 -11.11 1.62 -2.47
N VAL A 115 -10.12 2.25 -3.09
CA VAL A 115 -10.09 2.49 -4.54
C VAL A 115 -10.06 1.15 -5.29
N SER A 116 -9.19 0.22 -4.91
CA SER A 116 -9.10 -1.11 -5.54
C SER A 116 -10.42 -1.88 -5.46
N ARG A 117 -11.12 -1.78 -4.32
CA ARG A 117 -12.43 -2.40 -4.11
C ARG A 117 -13.48 -1.86 -5.06
N TYR A 118 -13.51 -0.54 -5.27
CA TYR A 118 -14.48 0.09 -6.19
C TYR A 118 -14.09 -0.06 -7.65
N ALA A 119 -12.80 -0.04 -7.98
CA ALA A 119 -12.29 -0.37 -9.31
C ALA A 119 -12.72 -1.78 -9.73
N ARG A 120 -12.65 -2.76 -8.80
CA ARG A 120 -13.15 -4.11 -9.05
C ARG A 120 -14.65 -4.12 -9.35
N LYS A 121 -15.46 -3.44 -8.53
CA LYS A 121 -16.92 -3.40 -8.70
C LYS A 121 -17.36 -2.76 -10.02
N SER A 122 -16.58 -1.83 -10.55
CA SER A 122 -16.85 -1.16 -11.82
C SER A 122 -16.22 -1.84 -13.04
N GLY A 123 -15.48 -2.94 -12.86
CA GLY A 123 -14.73 -3.60 -13.94
C GLY A 123 -13.45 -2.86 -14.36
N MET A 124 -13.09 -1.76 -13.70
CA MET A 124 -11.86 -1.01 -14.00
C MET A 124 -10.58 -1.74 -13.57
N LEU A 125 -10.70 -2.70 -12.64
CA LEU A 125 -9.52 -3.39 -12.13
C LEU A 125 -8.74 -4.15 -13.22
N ASP A 126 -9.47 -4.74 -14.17
CA ASP A 126 -8.87 -5.48 -15.28
C ASP A 126 -8.34 -4.56 -16.40
N MET A 127 -8.61 -3.26 -16.30
CA MET A 127 -8.24 -2.25 -17.27
C MET A 127 -7.05 -1.39 -16.83
N VAL A 128 -6.52 -1.63 -15.63
CA VAL A 128 -5.39 -0.89 -15.06
C VAL A 128 -4.32 -1.86 -14.55
N THR A 129 -3.10 -1.38 -14.39
CA THR A 129 -2.01 -2.15 -13.79
C THR A 129 -1.74 -1.65 -12.38
N LEU A 130 -2.17 -2.41 -11.37
CA LEU A 130 -1.88 -2.07 -9.97
C LEU A 130 -0.44 -2.45 -9.61
N THR A 131 0.19 -1.63 -8.78
CA THR A 131 1.54 -1.85 -8.25
C THR A 131 1.55 -1.72 -6.74
N VAL A 132 2.46 -2.44 -6.08
CA VAL A 132 2.77 -2.26 -4.66
C VAL A 132 4.27 -2.04 -4.47
N GLU A 133 4.64 -1.27 -3.45
CA GLU A 133 6.03 -0.86 -3.17
C GLU A 133 6.99 -2.04 -2.98
N SER A 134 6.49 -3.15 -2.46
CA SER A 134 7.26 -4.38 -2.25
C SER A 134 7.65 -5.12 -3.54
N GLY A 135 7.18 -4.65 -4.70
CA GLY A 135 7.59 -5.15 -6.02
C GLY A 135 6.53 -5.85 -6.84
N GLY A 136 5.34 -6.11 -6.29
CA GLY A 136 4.25 -6.74 -7.04
C GLY A 136 3.65 -5.82 -8.10
N ILE A 137 3.42 -6.34 -9.30
CA ILE A 137 2.83 -5.63 -10.45
C ILE A 137 1.75 -6.49 -11.09
N GLY A 138 0.62 -5.89 -11.44
CA GLY A 138 -0.42 -6.50 -12.27
C GLY A 138 -1.32 -7.50 -11.55
N GLY A 139 -1.36 -7.44 -10.22
CA GLY A 139 -2.25 -8.25 -9.40
C GLY A 139 -3.19 -7.41 -8.54
N PHE A 140 -3.73 -8.01 -7.48
CA PHE A 140 -4.60 -7.36 -6.52
C PHE A 140 -3.86 -7.08 -5.21
N PRO A 141 -3.67 -5.80 -4.81
CA PRO A 141 -3.03 -5.45 -3.54
C PRO A 141 -3.85 -5.92 -2.33
N VAL A 142 -3.19 -6.48 -1.35
CA VAL A 142 -3.82 -6.92 -0.10
C VAL A 142 -3.86 -5.78 0.91
N SER A 143 -4.98 -5.68 1.62
CA SER A 143 -5.25 -4.63 2.61
C SER A 143 -4.94 -5.08 4.04
N GLY A 144 -4.90 -4.11 4.98
CA GLY A 144 -4.77 -4.38 6.41
C GLY A 144 -3.37 -4.85 6.81
N GLU A 145 -3.28 -5.89 7.66
CA GLU A 145 -2.00 -6.37 8.21
C GLU A 145 -1.05 -6.95 7.16
N ALA A 146 -1.60 -7.45 6.05
CA ALA A 146 -0.84 -7.97 4.93
C ALA A 146 -0.59 -6.93 3.83
N PHE A 147 -0.78 -5.64 4.11
CA PHE A 147 -0.49 -4.56 3.17
C PHE A 147 0.94 -4.67 2.64
N GLY A 148 1.10 -4.51 1.33
CA GLY A 148 2.35 -4.74 0.63
C GLY A 148 2.45 -6.10 -0.07
N ALA A 149 1.60 -7.07 0.28
CA ALA A 149 1.43 -8.29 -0.51
C ALA A 149 0.51 -8.04 -1.71
N MET A 150 0.63 -8.89 -2.73
CA MET A 150 -0.19 -8.84 -3.94
C MET A 150 -0.60 -10.24 -4.36
N ILE A 151 -1.86 -10.42 -4.71
CA ILE A 151 -2.39 -11.69 -5.19
C ILE A 151 -2.38 -11.69 -6.70
N GLY A 152 -1.96 -12.79 -7.30
CA GLY A 152 -1.97 -12.96 -8.75
C GLY A 152 -1.09 -11.95 -9.49
N ALA A 153 0.03 -11.53 -8.89
CA ALA A 153 0.97 -10.64 -9.54
C ALA A 153 1.43 -11.21 -10.89
N ALA A 154 1.40 -10.40 -11.93
CA ALA A 154 1.95 -10.76 -13.25
C ALA A 154 3.48 -10.75 -13.22
N SER A 155 4.07 -9.89 -12.39
CA SER A 155 5.51 -9.78 -12.16
C SER A 155 5.81 -9.37 -10.73
N VAL A 156 6.98 -9.76 -10.23
CA VAL A 156 7.49 -9.35 -8.93
C VAL A 156 8.90 -8.83 -9.09
N TYR A 157 9.11 -7.56 -8.77
CA TYR A 157 10.40 -6.91 -8.76
C TYR A 157 11.04 -6.94 -7.37
N ASP A 158 12.35 -6.75 -7.30
CA ASP A 158 12.97 -6.30 -6.05
C ASP A 158 12.48 -4.88 -5.73
N MET A 159 12.26 -4.59 -4.45
CA MET A 159 11.75 -3.28 -3.99
C MET A 159 12.55 -2.11 -4.55
N ALA A 160 13.88 -2.22 -4.65
CA ALA A 160 14.73 -1.18 -5.23
C ALA A 160 14.34 -0.88 -6.69
N ASN A 161 14.14 -1.91 -7.49
CA ASN A 161 13.75 -1.76 -8.90
C ASN A 161 12.32 -1.21 -9.04
N GLN A 162 11.43 -1.54 -8.09
CA GLN A 162 10.10 -0.98 -8.04
C GLN A 162 10.13 0.52 -7.78
N PHE A 163 10.99 0.98 -6.86
CA PHE A 163 11.17 2.40 -6.62
C PHE A 163 11.87 3.12 -7.78
N ASP A 164 12.80 2.45 -8.48
CA ASP A 164 13.37 2.99 -9.72
C ASP A 164 12.29 3.24 -10.77
N LEU A 165 11.29 2.34 -10.90
CA LEU A 165 10.14 2.55 -11.76
C LEU A 165 9.39 3.83 -11.37
N TYR A 166 9.10 4.02 -10.09
CA TYR A 166 8.39 5.20 -9.59
C TYR A 166 9.18 6.49 -9.79
N ASP A 167 10.45 6.50 -9.43
CA ASP A 167 11.34 7.65 -9.56
C ASP A 167 11.60 8.06 -11.01
N ASN A 168 11.46 7.13 -11.95
CA ASN A 168 11.54 7.41 -13.38
C ASN A 168 10.21 7.81 -14.01
N GLY A 169 9.14 7.98 -13.22
CA GLY A 169 7.84 8.44 -13.70
C GLY A 169 6.99 7.33 -14.31
N GLY A 170 7.18 6.08 -13.87
CA GLY A 170 6.44 4.92 -14.35
C GLY A 170 5.04 4.76 -13.76
N LEU A 171 4.52 5.74 -13.01
CA LEU A 171 3.14 5.78 -12.53
C LEU A 171 2.36 6.86 -13.28
N ASP A 172 1.13 6.56 -13.68
CA ASP A 172 0.18 7.51 -14.25
C ASP A 172 -0.64 8.20 -13.16
N ILE A 173 -1.03 7.44 -12.14
CA ILE A 173 -1.84 7.93 -11.03
C ILE A 173 -1.47 7.22 -9.73
N CYS A 174 -1.50 7.96 -8.61
CA CYS A 174 -1.41 7.36 -7.28
C CYS A 174 -2.48 7.91 -6.33
N PHE A 175 -2.91 7.05 -5.40
CA PHE A 175 -3.91 7.38 -4.38
C PHE A 175 -3.25 7.32 -3.02
N MET A 176 -3.18 8.45 -2.33
CA MET A 176 -2.42 8.59 -1.10
C MET A 176 -3.29 9.08 0.05
N GLY A 177 -2.95 8.65 1.27
CA GLY A 177 -3.51 9.23 2.48
C GLY A 177 -2.86 10.58 2.82
N ALA A 178 -3.58 11.41 3.61
CA ALA A 178 -3.03 12.64 4.14
C ALA A 178 -3.52 12.92 5.57
N LEU A 179 -2.67 13.57 6.36
CA LEU A 179 -3.01 14.04 7.70
C LEU A 179 -3.60 15.45 7.64
N GLU A 180 -2.98 16.33 6.86
CA GLU A 180 -3.39 17.73 6.68
C GLU A 180 -3.21 18.16 5.22
N VAL A 181 -4.02 19.11 4.79
CA VAL A 181 -3.87 19.85 3.53
C VAL A 181 -4.10 21.33 3.78
N ASP A 182 -3.26 22.20 3.20
CA ASP A 182 -3.45 23.65 3.30
C ASP A 182 -4.10 24.25 2.06
N LYS A 183 -4.45 25.53 2.14
CA LYS A 183 -5.09 26.29 1.06
C LYS A 183 -4.25 26.41 -0.22
N TYR A 184 -2.96 26.10 -0.15
CA TYR A 184 -2.06 26.08 -1.29
C TYR A 184 -1.92 24.68 -1.91
N GLY A 185 -2.60 23.67 -1.33
CA GLY A 185 -2.51 22.28 -1.75
C GLY A 185 -1.26 21.55 -1.25
N ASN A 186 -0.51 22.13 -0.31
CA ASN A 186 0.57 21.38 0.32
C ASN A 186 -0.01 20.33 1.27
N ILE A 187 0.64 19.19 1.34
CA ILE A 187 0.19 18.01 2.11
C ILE A 187 1.20 17.68 3.20
N ASN A 188 0.68 17.42 4.38
CA ASN A 188 1.39 16.72 5.44
C ASN A 188 0.85 15.29 5.56
N ALA A 189 1.71 14.30 5.36
CA ALA A 189 1.37 12.88 5.46
C ALA A 189 2.18 12.14 6.53
N HIS A 190 3.14 12.78 7.20
CA HIS A 190 4.10 12.07 8.05
C HIS A 190 4.22 12.59 9.48
N ARG A 191 3.68 13.78 9.81
CA ARG A 191 3.82 14.38 11.12
C ARG A 191 2.47 14.76 11.71
N GLY A 192 1.97 13.95 12.63
CA GLY A 192 0.76 14.23 13.40
C GLY A 192 1.04 14.81 14.79
N PRO A 193 0.01 15.26 15.54
CA PRO A 193 0.15 15.71 16.92
C PRO A 193 0.74 14.60 17.80
N GLY A 194 1.95 14.81 18.33
CA GLY A 194 2.65 13.84 19.17
C GLY A 194 3.12 12.57 18.50
N ALA A 195 3.04 12.48 17.18
CA ALA A 195 3.45 11.31 16.41
C ALA A 195 4.24 11.70 15.16
N PHE A 196 5.31 10.97 14.91
CA PHE A 196 6.13 11.09 13.71
C PHE A 196 6.19 9.71 13.03
N ALA A 197 5.34 9.53 12.00
CA ALA A 197 5.22 8.25 11.32
C ALA A 197 6.34 7.99 10.28
N GLY A 198 7.09 9.05 9.92
CA GLY A 198 8.01 9.01 8.78
C GLY A 198 7.30 9.10 7.44
N ILE A 199 8.06 9.38 6.37
CA ILE A 199 7.49 9.61 5.04
C ILE A 199 7.36 8.32 4.22
N GLY A 200 8.19 7.32 4.51
CA GLY A 200 8.21 6.06 3.75
C GLY A 200 8.39 6.29 2.25
N GLY A 201 7.75 5.49 1.44
CA GLY A 201 7.76 5.57 -0.03
C GLY A 201 6.96 6.74 -0.62
N PHE A 202 6.21 7.48 0.20
CA PHE A 202 5.33 8.55 -0.24
C PHE A 202 6.03 9.58 -1.14
N ALA A 203 7.25 9.98 -0.78
CA ALA A 203 8.01 10.99 -1.52
C ALA A 203 8.33 10.51 -2.95
N ASN A 204 8.82 9.28 -3.10
CA ASN A 204 9.15 8.69 -4.39
C ASN A 204 7.90 8.50 -5.26
N ILE A 205 6.84 7.91 -4.67
CA ILE A 205 5.58 7.64 -5.37
C ILE A 205 4.97 8.94 -5.90
N THR A 206 4.98 10.01 -5.09
CA THR A 206 4.33 11.27 -5.49
C THR A 206 5.21 12.19 -6.33
N ALA A 207 6.54 11.99 -6.36
CA ALA A 207 7.48 12.95 -6.94
C ALA A 207 7.27 13.19 -8.44
N LYS A 208 7.08 12.12 -9.22
CA LYS A 208 6.93 12.22 -10.68
C LYS A 208 5.60 11.70 -11.22
N THR A 209 4.71 11.20 -10.34
CA THR A 209 3.38 10.76 -10.76
C THR A 209 2.54 11.97 -11.23
N PRO A 210 2.05 12.00 -12.48
CA PRO A 210 1.32 13.14 -13.04
C PRO A 210 0.05 13.46 -12.26
N THR A 211 -0.69 12.42 -11.83
CA THR A 211 -1.93 12.58 -11.08
C THR A 211 -1.81 12.00 -9.68
N VAL A 212 -1.87 12.84 -8.66
CA VAL A 212 -1.85 12.43 -7.26
C VAL A 212 -3.21 12.74 -6.62
N VAL A 213 -3.92 11.70 -6.18
CA VAL A 213 -5.23 11.82 -5.53
C VAL A 213 -5.10 11.60 -4.03
N PHE A 214 -5.41 12.61 -3.23
CA PHE A 214 -5.38 12.50 -1.78
C PHE A 214 -6.74 12.09 -1.23
N CYS A 215 -6.79 10.94 -0.56
CA CYS A 215 -7.99 10.33 0.02
C CYS A 215 -7.99 10.55 1.53
N MET A 216 -8.79 11.49 2.02
CA MET A 216 -8.86 11.86 3.43
C MET A 216 -10.24 12.36 3.82
N THR A 217 -10.55 12.32 5.10
CA THR A 217 -11.74 12.95 5.67
C THR A 217 -11.49 14.44 5.93
N PHE A 218 -12.53 15.25 6.11
CA PHE A 218 -12.40 16.67 6.49
C PHE A 218 -11.82 16.81 7.89
N ASP A 219 -12.26 15.95 8.82
CA ASP A 219 -11.87 15.96 10.21
C ASP A 219 -11.43 14.57 10.66
N ALA A 220 -10.69 14.53 11.76
CA ALA A 220 -10.32 13.32 12.48
C ALA A 220 -10.87 13.35 13.91
N LYS A 221 -10.85 12.19 14.60
CA LYS A 221 -11.39 11.98 15.95
C LYS A 221 -12.88 12.34 16.10
N GLY A 222 -13.72 11.32 16.06
CA GLY A 222 -15.14 11.45 16.37
C GLY A 222 -16.02 11.93 15.23
N LEU A 223 -15.53 12.08 14.01
CA LEU A 223 -16.38 12.37 12.85
C LEU A 223 -17.41 11.25 12.62
N GLU A 224 -18.69 11.61 12.67
CA GLU A 224 -19.80 10.71 12.40
C GLU A 224 -20.58 11.17 11.16
N VAL A 225 -20.66 10.30 10.17
CA VAL A 225 -21.32 10.56 8.90
C VAL A 225 -22.34 9.48 8.62
N THR A 226 -23.50 9.89 8.15
CA THR A 226 -24.56 8.99 7.67
C THR A 226 -24.87 9.27 6.21
N GLN A 227 -25.32 8.23 5.51
CA GLN A 227 -25.80 8.36 4.14
C GLN A 227 -27.17 7.70 4.01
N LYS A 228 -28.17 8.47 3.58
CA LYS A 228 -29.53 7.96 3.30
C LYS A 228 -29.99 8.47 1.93
N LYS A 229 -30.39 7.55 1.06
CA LYS A 229 -30.91 7.86 -0.29
C LYS A 229 -29.99 8.80 -1.10
N GLY A 230 -28.68 8.61 -1.02
CA GLY A 230 -27.67 9.44 -1.72
C GLY A 230 -27.30 10.74 -1.02
N VAL A 231 -28.01 11.15 0.03
CA VAL A 231 -27.70 12.36 0.81
C VAL A 231 -26.73 12.00 1.94
N VAL A 232 -25.64 12.73 2.01
CA VAL A 232 -24.62 12.61 3.07
C VAL A 232 -24.90 13.66 4.14
N THR A 233 -24.94 13.25 5.40
CA THR A 233 -25.18 14.14 6.53
C THR A 233 -24.08 13.92 7.58
N ILE A 234 -23.44 15.00 8.00
CA ILE A 234 -22.50 14.99 9.14
C ILE A 234 -23.37 15.07 10.41
N GLN A 235 -23.32 14.03 11.23
CA GLN A 235 -24.04 13.95 12.50
C GLN A 235 -23.21 14.59 13.63
N LYS A 236 -21.90 14.43 13.54
CA LYS A 236 -20.93 14.98 14.48
C LYS A 236 -19.64 15.30 13.73
N GLU A 237 -19.14 16.51 13.91
CA GLU A 237 -17.82 16.92 13.40
C GLU A 237 -16.69 16.29 14.22
N GLY A 238 -15.54 16.09 13.59
CA GLY A 238 -14.35 15.61 14.27
C GLY A 238 -13.67 16.72 15.08
N GLU A 239 -12.87 16.32 16.06
CA GLU A 239 -12.14 17.25 16.94
C GLU A 239 -10.91 17.88 16.26
N ILE A 240 -10.39 17.26 15.20
CA ILE A 240 -9.15 17.67 14.53
C ILE A 240 -9.46 17.97 13.07
N ALA A 241 -9.43 19.25 12.70
CA ALA A 241 -9.55 19.69 11.32
C ALA A 241 -8.31 19.24 10.53
N LYS A 242 -8.52 18.73 9.32
CA LYS A 242 -7.46 18.30 8.40
C LYS A 242 -7.22 19.29 7.28
N PHE A 243 -8.19 20.18 7.02
CA PHE A 243 -8.02 21.33 6.14
C PHE A 243 -7.59 22.52 6.98
N VAL A 244 -6.33 22.96 6.77
CA VAL A 244 -5.67 23.95 7.62
C VAL A 244 -5.18 25.15 6.78
N GLU A 245 -4.93 26.27 7.42
CA GLU A 245 -4.35 27.46 6.74
C GLU A 245 -2.96 27.17 6.19
N LYS A 246 -2.15 26.45 6.97
CA LYS A 246 -0.79 26.02 6.62
C LYS A 246 -0.50 24.68 7.29
N VAL A 247 0.03 23.72 6.54
CA VAL A 247 0.43 22.41 7.09
C VAL A 247 1.61 22.56 8.05
N ASN A 248 1.63 21.72 9.09
CA ASN A 248 2.72 21.69 10.07
C ASN A 248 4.05 21.23 9.47
N SER A 249 3.98 20.39 8.45
CA SER A 249 5.15 19.85 7.74
C SER A 249 4.76 19.55 6.30
N VAL A 250 5.64 19.80 5.36
CA VAL A 250 5.37 19.57 3.94
C VAL A 250 5.93 18.22 3.54
N SER A 251 5.05 17.27 3.22
CA SER A 251 5.39 15.98 2.58
C SER A 251 5.32 16.08 1.07
N PHE A 252 4.38 16.88 0.56
CA PHE A 252 4.15 17.13 -0.86
C PHE A 252 3.81 18.60 -1.07
N SER A 253 4.42 19.22 -2.06
CA SER A 253 4.12 20.58 -2.47
C SER A 253 3.34 20.60 -3.78
N ALA A 254 2.23 21.33 -3.80
CA ALA A 254 1.46 21.54 -5.03
C ALA A 254 2.17 22.44 -6.05
N LYS A 255 3.19 23.18 -5.62
CA LYS A 255 4.06 23.94 -6.51
C LYS A 255 5.14 22.98 -7.04
N ARG A 256 4.89 22.41 -8.20
CA ARG A 256 5.85 21.63 -8.96
C ARG A 256 6.46 22.44 -10.08
#